data_82ee40197706ea643ff86bdcfbb1cdd8
#
_entry.id   82ee40197706ea643ff86bdcfbb1cdd8
#
_cell.length_a   1.000
_cell.length_b   1.000
_cell.length_c   1.000
_cell.angle_alpha   90.00
_cell.angle_beta   90.00
_cell.angle_gamma   90.00
#
_symmetry.space_group_name_H-M   'P 1'
#
loop_
_entity.id
_entity.type
_entity.pdbx_description
1 polymer ?
#
loop_
_entity_poly.entity_id
_entity_poly.type
_entity_poly.pdbx_seq_one_letter_code
_entity_poly.pdbx_strand_id
1 'polypeptide(L)'
;VDFVHVSGTTEEKHFPTANGSGVAVLDYDGDGRMDLYFASNGYILPDAPGLGRNRLYRNLGDGRFEDVTDASGLGFAGFCHGIVVGDVDNDGDPDVFLCNYGPNAFYRNEGDGTFTDATGSAGLGDPGWSSGGAFLDADDDGDLDLYVANYGSWSYPQDDQFCGDREADLRFYCSPREVRTVPHLFYRNEGDGTFTECAAEIGLGRDPSHQGHGFGVVAADLNDDGRIDLYVANDMNANFLFLNDGDGTFTDATEASGAAYDDMGNDQSGMGVDAEDVDGDGLPELFVTNFAGEYNTLYQNLGRGFFFDQTPSFGLAADSVPWVGWGCGLVDLDNDGWPDAFVSNGHVDDNRPGSEHAEPPLLHHNVPVDDSPGAGRRFRLATRDVGPYFASPHVGRGVAFGDLDDDGALDIVVNHKDGPPAILLNQTPAASQNGWIRLALVGTRSNRDGIGARVEVEAGGRAIRRQRKGGTSMLSAHDPRMIVGLGPAREAEAVVVRWPSGAVSELVGVPSGSTIEVIEPEGDPDA
;
A
#
# COMPACT_ATOMS: atom_id res chain seq x y z
N VAL A 1 4.40 -21.33 6.24
CA VAL A 1 5.09 -20.17 6.84
C VAL A 1 5.02 -20.29 8.36
N ASP A 2 6.15 -20.24 9.05
CA ASP A 2 6.28 -20.33 10.51
C ASP A 2 6.59 -18.96 11.16
N PHE A 3 6.36 -17.87 10.45
CA PHE A 3 6.51 -16.51 10.94
C PHE A 3 5.48 -16.21 12.03
N VAL A 4 5.92 -15.49 13.05
CA VAL A 4 5.06 -14.86 14.06
C VAL A 4 5.56 -13.45 14.29
N HIS A 5 4.69 -12.49 14.04
CA HIS A 5 4.99 -11.09 14.27
C HIS A 5 5.22 -10.81 15.77
N VAL A 6 6.17 -9.94 16.07
CA VAL A 6 6.47 -9.45 17.43
C VAL A 6 6.35 -7.94 17.45
N SER A 7 5.33 -7.40 18.11
CA SER A 7 5.10 -5.96 18.19
C SER A 7 6.02 -5.24 19.18
N GLY A 8 6.59 -5.96 20.12
CA GLY A 8 7.31 -5.38 21.27
C GLY A 8 6.39 -4.75 22.33
N THR A 9 5.08 -5.01 22.25
CA THR A 9 4.09 -4.52 23.24
C THR A 9 4.41 -5.04 24.63
N THR A 10 4.38 -4.16 25.61
CA THR A 10 4.51 -4.45 27.03
C THR A 10 3.32 -3.89 27.81
N GLU A 11 3.26 -4.11 29.13
CA GLU A 11 2.22 -3.53 29.98
C GLU A 11 2.26 -2.00 30.00
N GLU A 12 3.44 -1.40 29.74
CA GLU A 12 3.64 0.05 29.66
C GLU A 12 3.03 0.71 28.42
N LYS A 13 2.71 -0.07 27.38
CA LYS A 13 2.08 0.44 26.13
C LYS A 13 2.89 1.57 25.47
N HIS A 14 4.20 1.35 25.26
CA HIS A 14 5.04 2.30 24.52
C HIS A 14 4.46 2.56 23.13
N PHE A 15 4.26 3.82 22.78
CA PHE A 15 3.44 4.21 21.64
C PHE A 15 3.84 3.56 20.31
N PRO A 16 5.12 3.46 19.89
CA PRO A 16 5.46 2.85 18.61
C PRO A 16 5.01 1.39 18.45
N THR A 17 4.77 0.67 19.56
CA THR A 17 4.35 -0.73 19.54
C THR A 17 2.86 -0.92 19.19
N ALA A 18 2.09 0.18 19.04
CA ALA A 18 0.67 0.14 18.68
C ALA A 18 0.46 -0.32 17.22
N ASN A 19 1.33 0.12 16.31
CA ASN A 19 1.07 0.17 14.87
C ASN A 19 1.22 -1.18 14.17
N GLY A 20 2.09 -2.08 14.64
CA GLY A 20 2.41 -3.32 13.96
C GLY A 20 3.28 -3.09 12.72
N SER A 21 3.24 -4.02 11.77
CA SER A 21 4.13 -4.04 10.61
C SER A 21 3.45 -4.51 9.32
N GLY A 22 4.08 -4.21 8.20
CA GLY A 22 3.66 -4.57 6.86
C GLY A 22 4.12 -5.94 6.37
N VAL A 23 3.75 -6.24 5.13
CA VAL A 23 4.16 -7.40 4.36
C VAL A 23 4.36 -6.99 2.90
N ALA A 24 5.31 -7.59 2.21
CA ALA A 24 5.51 -7.41 0.78
C ALA A 24 5.34 -8.71 -0.01
N VAL A 25 4.81 -8.58 -1.21
CA VAL A 25 4.76 -9.61 -2.25
C VAL A 25 5.72 -9.17 -3.37
N LEU A 26 6.75 -9.96 -3.64
CA LEU A 26 7.78 -9.65 -4.62
C LEU A 26 8.38 -10.95 -5.18
N ASP A 27 8.94 -10.91 -6.38
CA ASP A 27 9.77 -11.98 -6.94
C ASP A 27 11.23 -11.60 -6.67
N TYR A 28 11.81 -12.11 -5.56
CA TYR A 28 13.14 -11.66 -5.11
C TYR A 28 14.29 -12.35 -5.86
N ASP A 29 14.05 -13.53 -6.45
CA ASP A 29 15.10 -14.34 -7.11
C ASP A 29 14.88 -14.51 -8.62
N GLY A 30 13.91 -13.79 -9.20
CA GLY A 30 13.65 -13.74 -10.64
C GLY A 30 13.09 -15.06 -11.19
N ASP A 31 12.50 -15.93 -10.35
CA ASP A 31 11.99 -17.23 -10.79
C ASP A 31 10.53 -17.17 -11.32
N GLY A 32 9.91 -15.99 -11.30
CA GLY A 32 8.56 -15.70 -11.80
C GLY A 32 7.45 -15.97 -10.80
N ARG A 33 7.75 -16.51 -9.62
CA ARG A 33 6.78 -16.71 -8.52
C ARG A 33 6.89 -15.59 -7.49
N MET A 34 5.76 -15.17 -6.97
CA MET A 34 5.72 -14.16 -5.94
C MET A 34 6.06 -14.74 -4.57
N ASP A 35 7.04 -14.15 -3.93
CA ASP A 35 7.55 -14.47 -2.61
C ASP A 35 6.96 -13.55 -1.55
N LEU A 36 7.20 -13.86 -0.27
CA LEU A 36 6.62 -13.12 0.85
C LEU A 36 7.71 -12.60 1.78
N TYR A 37 7.73 -11.29 2.01
CA TYR A 37 8.61 -10.66 2.99
C TYR A 37 7.80 -10.02 4.10
N PHE A 38 7.96 -10.52 5.35
CA PHE A 38 7.23 -10.04 6.52
C PHE A 38 8.13 -9.13 7.36
N ALA A 39 7.63 -7.92 7.65
CA ALA A 39 8.23 -7.04 8.63
C ALA A 39 7.81 -7.42 10.05
N SER A 40 8.68 -7.17 11.01
CA SER A 40 8.45 -7.38 12.43
C SER A 40 9.10 -6.27 13.24
N ASN A 41 8.48 -5.91 14.35
CA ASN A 41 9.05 -4.95 15.27
C ASN A 41 10.10 -5.61 16.18
N GLY A 42 10.76 -4.80 16.95
CA GLY A 42 11.63 -5.23 18.06
C GLY A 42 11.14 -4.63 19.37
N TYR A 43 11.94 -4.78 20.42
CA TYR A 43 11.68 -4.06 21.65
C TYR A 43 12.31 -2.68 21.63
N ILE A 44 11.59 -1.68 22.14
CA ILE A 44 12.06 -0.30 22.24
C ILE A 44 13.17 -0.15 23.30
N LEU A 45 13.14 -0.98 24.35
CA LEU A 45 14.10 -0.88 25.45
C LEU A 45 15.44 -1.46 25.05
N PRO A 46 16.56 -0.73 25.29
CA PRO A 46 17.91 -1.13 24.86
C PRO A 46 18.40 -2.48 25.39
N ASP A 47 17.91 -2.90 26.56
CA ASP A 47 18.31 -4.14 27.22
C ASP A 47 17.31 -5.29 27.00
N ALA A 48 16.24 -5.08 26.24
CA ALA A 48 15.30 -6.14 25.91
C ALA A 48 15.94 -7.09 24.88
N PRO A 49 15.74 -8.41 25.01
CA PRO A 49 16.23 -9.34 24.01
C PRO A 49 15.58 -8.99 22.67
N GLY A 50 16.38 -8.74 21.64
CA GLY A 50 15.93 -8.47 20.29
C GLY A 50 15.08 -9.62 19.78
N LEU A 51 13.78 -9.46 19.90
CA LEU A 51 12.79 -10.40 19.39
C LEU A 51 12.05 -9.68 18.29
N GLY A 52 12.01 -10.15 17.17
CA GLY A 52 11.44 -9.57 15.96
C GLY A 52 12.54 -9.42 14.93
N ARG A 53 12.39 -10.21 13.91
CA ARG A 53 13.27 -10.19 12.76
C ARG A 53 12.39 -10.32 11.53
N ASN A 54 12.63 -9.49 10.55
CA ASN A 54 11.99 -9.64 9.25
C ASN A 54 12.34 -10.99 8.64
N ARG A 55 11.40 -11.58 7.90
CA ARG A 55 11.56 -12.91 7.30
C ARG A 55 11.17 -12.90 5.84
N LEU A 56 12.04 -13.48 5.00
CA LEU A 56 11.78 -13.75 3.59
C LEU A 56 11.46 -15.22 3.38
N TYR A 57 10.36 -15.46 2.68
CA TYR A 57 9.88 -16.78 2.35
C TYR A 57 9.77 -16.96 0.84
N ARG A 58 10.59 -17.85 0.30
CA ARG A 58 10.55 -18.24 -1.11
C ARG A 58 9.32 -19.08 -1.39
N ASN A 59 8.59 -18.76 -2.45
CA ASN A 59 7.47 -19.53 -2.95
C ASN A 59 7.95 -20.75 -3.76
N LEU A 60 7.62 -21.95 -3.29
CA LEU A 60 7.98 -23.21 -3.95
C LEU A 60 6.88 -23.73 -4.89
N GLY A 61 5.79 -22.97 -5.06
CA GLY A 61 4.56 -23.41 -5.70
C GLY A 61 3.71 -24.33 -4.81
N ASP A 62 2.49 -24.64 -5.26
CA ASP A 62 1.53 -25.48 -4.55
C ASP A 62 1.23 -25.01 -3.10
N GLY A 63 1.24 -23.70 -2.84
CA GLY A 63 0.99 -23.08 -1.53
C GLY A 63 2.08 -23.36 -0.48
N ARG A 64 3.29 -23.72 -0.90
CA ARG A 64 4.42 -24.01 -0.03
C ARG A 64 5.47 -22.91 -0.10
N PHE A 65 6.00 -22.56 1.07
CA PHE A 65 7.02 -21.52 1.22
C PHE A 65 8.21 -22.04 2.04
N GLU A 66 9.41 -21.58 1.73
CA GLU A 66 10.66 -21.90 2.41
C GLU A 66 11.27 -20.63 3.01
N ASP A 67 11.67 -20.67 4.29
CA ASP A 67 12.40 -19.55 4.92
C ASP A 67 13.81 -19.45 4.32
N VAL A 68 14.08 -18.40 3.59
CA VAL A 68 15.37 -18.11 2.95
C VAL A 68 16.04 -16.86 3.53
N THR A 69 15.55 -16.36 4.66
CA THR A 69 16.00 -15.12 5.30
C THR A 69 17.51 -15.02 5.48
N ASP A 70 18.14 -16.09 5.99
CA ASP A 70 19.59 -16.09 6.23
C ASP A 70 20.39 -16.25 4.93
N ALA A 71 19.85 -16.99 3.97
CA ALA A 71 20.51 -17.22 2.69
C ALA A 71 20.48 -15.98 1.80
N SER A 72 19.37 -15.24 1.80
CA SER A 72 19.21 -14.02 1.02
C SER A 72 19.92 -12.79 1.63
N GLY A 73 20.26 -12.81 2.92
CA GLY A 73 20.80 -11.63 3.61
C GLY A 73 19.75 -10.57 4.00
N LEU A 74 18.45 -10.77 3.71
CA LEU A 74 17.38 -9.81 3.97
C LEU A 74 16.77 -9.94 5.39
N GLY A 75 17.53 -10.42 6.35
CA GLY A 75 17.09 -10.66 7.72
C GLY A 75 17.29 -9.45 8.64
N PHE A 76 16.66 -8.32 8.35
CA PHE A 76 16.72 -7.14 9.21
C PHE A 76 16.24 -7.45 10.64
N ALA A 77 17.01 -7.03 11.63
CA ALA A 77 16.71 -7.16 13.04
C ALA A 77 16.65 -5.76 13.67
N GLY A 78 15.46 -5.23 13.83
CA GLY A 78 15.20 -3.88 14.33
C GLY A 78 13.71 -3.65 14.49
N PHE A 79 13.31 -2.40 14.62
CA PHE A 79 11.90 -2.05 14.76
C PHE A 79 11.34 -1.61 13.39
N CYS A 80 10.94 -2.59 12.57
CA CYS A 80 10.49 -2.35 11.22
C CYS A 80 8.96 -2.22 11.14
N HIS A 81 8.48 -1.10 10.62
CA HIS A 81 7.06 -0.88 10.34
C HIS A 81 6.71 -1.23 8.90
N GLY A 82 7.29 -0.52 7.94
CA GLY A 82 6.90 -0.55 6.54
C GLY A 82 7.96 -1.13 5.61
N ILE A 83 7.48 -1.68 4.50
CA ILE A 83 8.29 -2.21 3.41
C ILE A 83 7.89 -1.49 2.13
N VAL A 84 8.88 -0.96 1.41
CA VAL A 84 8.71 -0.40 0.07
C VAL A 84 9.59 -1.21 -0.88
N VAL A 85 9.05 -1.61 -2.02
CA VAL A 85 9.74 -2.44 -3.01
C VAL A 85 9.75 -1.71 -4.35
N GLY A 86 10.89 -1.70 -5.03
CA GLY A 86 11.06 -1.12 -6.37
C GLY A 86 12.45 -1.37 -6.91
N ASP A 87 12.61 -1.40 -8.22
CA ASP A 87 13.88 -1.52 -8.93
C ASP A 87 14.48 -0.13 -9.10
N VAL A 88 15.36 0.28 -8.16
CA VAL A 88 15.86 1.67 -8.10
C VAL A 88 17.06 1.94 -8.98
N ASP A 89 17.75 0.90 -9.48
CA ASP A 89 18.89 1.04 -10.39
C ASP A 89 18.60 0.48 -11.80
N ASN A 90 17.33 0.15 -12.05
CA ASN A 90 16.80 -0.30 -13.35
C ASN A 90 17.49 -1.58 -13.89
N ASP A 91 18.00 -2.45 -12.99
CA ASP A 91 18.68 -3.68 -13.39
C ASP A 91 17.73 -4.88 -13.57
N GLY A 92 16.49 -4.78 -13.12
CA GLY A 92 15.42 -5.77 -13.24
C GLY A 92 15.17 -6.58 -11.98
N ASP A 93 15.91 -6.32 -10.91
CA ASP A 93 15.81 -7.02 -9.63
C ASP A 93 15.24 -6.09 -8.56
N PRO A 94 14.14 -6.45 -7.87
CA PRO A 94 13.47 -5.54 -6.96
C PRO A 94 14.26 -5.32 -5.67
N ASP A 95 14.52 -4.06 -5.34
CA ASP A 95 15.17 -3.60 -4.12
C ASP A 95 14.16 -3.41 -2.98
N VAL A 96 14.67 -3.35 -1.74
CA VAL A 96 13.82 -3.24 -0.54
C VAL A 96 14.26 -2.08 0.35
N PHE A 97 13.36 -1.13 0.57
CA PHE A 97 13.52 -0.09 1.58
C PHE A 97 12.63 -0.38 2.80
N LEU A 98 13.18 -0.24 4.01
CA LEU A 98 12.51 -0.50 5.27
C LEU A 98 12.32 0.80 6.05
N CYS A 99 11.05 1.11 6.33
CA CYS A 99 10.64 2.21 7.20
C CYS A 99 10.66 1.75 8.66
N ASN A 100 11.48 2.38 9.49
CA ASN A 100 11.76 1.93 10.84
C ASN A 100 11.43 2.98 11.92
N TYR A 101 11.16 2.53 13.11
CA TYR A 101 11.36 3.34 14.29
C TYR A 101 12.86 3.24 14.65
N GLY A 102 13.61 4.32 14.37
CA GLY A 102 15.07 4.36 14.33
C GLY A 102 15.58 4.36 12.87
N PRO A 103 16.87 4.10 12.64
CA PRO A 103 17.44 4.20 11.30
C PRO A 103 16.68 3.34 10.27
N ASN A 104 16.28 3.96 9.18
CA ASN A 104 15.78 3.25 8.00
C ASN A 104 16.88 2.37 7.41
N ALA A 105 16.50 1.37 6.62
CA ALA A 105 17.46 0.49 5.96
C ALA A 105 17.08 0.29 4.48
N PHE A 106 18.10 0.23 3.63
CA PHE A 106 17.95 -0.03 2.21
C PHE A 106 18.81 -1.22 1.80
N TYR A 107 18.18 -2.18 1.14
CA TYR A 107 18.80 -3.40 0.67
C TYR A 107 18.70 -3.46 -0.84
N ARG A 108 19.87 -3.48 -1.51
CA ARG A 108 19.94 -3.70 -2.94
C ARG A 108 19.93 -5.19 -3.23
N ASN A 109 19.12 -5.60 -4.19
CA ASN A 109 19.11 -6.94 -4.74
C ASN A 109 20.32 -7.09 -5.69
N GLU A 110 21.04 -8.20 -5.61
CA GLU A 110 22.23 -8.45 -6.45
C GLU A 110 21.90 -9.35 -7.66
N GLY A 111 20.63 -9.69 -7.89
CA GLY A 111 20.17 -10.53 -9.00
C GLY A 111 20.55 -12.00 -8.92
N ASP A 112 21.13 -12.43 -7.80
CA ASP A 112 21.52 -13.82 -7.57
C ASP A 112 20.75 -14.46 -6.38
N GLY A 113 19.67 -13.82 -5.95
CA GLY A 113 18.86 -14.21 -4.81
C GLY A 113 19.40 -13.72 -3.46
N THR A 114 20.37 -12.80 -3.48
CA THR A 114 20.94 -12.19 -2.27
C THR A 114 20.81 -10.67 -2.27
N PHE A 115 20.80 -10.09 -1.08
CA PHE A 115 20.72 -8.65 -0.86
C PHE A 115 21.94 -8.12 -0.13
N THR A 116 22.37 -6.92 -0.51
CA THR A 116 23.43 -6.16 0.18
C THR A 116 22.83 -4.93 0.88
N ASP A 117 23.18 -4.71 2.15
CA ASP A 117 22.85 -3.47 2.87
C ASP A 117 23.57 -2.28 2.22
N ALA A 118 22.83 -1.49 1.46
CA ALA A 118 23.29 -0.30 0.78
C ALA A 118 22.91 1.01 1.51
N THR A 119 22.32 0.93 2.71
CA THR A 119 21.78 2.08 3.46
C THR A 119 22.74 3.26 3.54
N GLY A 120 23.99 2.99 3.95
CA GLY A 120 24.99 4.05 4.14
C GLY A 120 25.53 4.61 2.83
N SER A 121 25.69 3.78 1.78
CA SER A 121 26.15 4.21 0.48
C SER A 121 25.11 4.99 -0.30
N ALA A 122 23.84 4.61 -0.16
CA ALA A 122 22.72 5.29 -0.80
C ALA A 122 22.28 6.58 -0.08
N GLY A 123 22.67 6.78 1.20
CA GLY A 123 22.25 7.95 1.98
C GLY A 123 20.82 7.86 2.55
N LEU A 124 20.26 6.66 2.66
CA LEU A 124 18.85 6.42 3.01
C LEU A 124 18.62 6.05 4.50
N GLY A 125 19.60 6.27 5.37
CA GLY A 125 19.58 5.86 6.78
C GLY A 125 19.03 6.91 7.75
N ASP A 126 17.96 7.62 7.45
CA ASP A 126 17.33 8.58 8.38
C ASP A 126 16.99 7.89 9.71
N PRO A 127 17.38 8.48 10.87
CA PRO A 127 17.20 7.85 12.18
C PRO A 127 15.84 8.14 12.83
N GLY A 128 14.89 8.69 12.09
CA GLY A 128 13.58 9.12 12.59
C GLY A 128 12.64 7.97 12.92
N TRP A 129 11.35 8.25 12.88
CA TRP A 129 10.30 7.25 12.97
C TRP A 129 9.49 7.29 11.67
N SER A 130 9.95 6.51 10.72
CA SER A 130 9.27 6.30 9.45
C SER A 130 8.23 5.18 9.56
N SER A 131 7.13 5.34 8.87
CA SER A 131 6.02 4.39 8.84
C SER A 131 5.89 3.73 7.47
N GLY A 132 5.48 4.47 6.44
CA GLY A 132 5.28 4.00 5.08
C GLY A 132 6.05 4.81 4.06
N GLY A 133 5.95 4.43 2.79
CA GLY A 133 6.56 5.15 1.68
C GLY A 133 6.09 4.66 0.32
N ALA A 134 6.54 5.32 -0.72
CA ALA A 134 6.28 4.97 -2.10
C ALA A 134 7.48 5.31 -2.97
N PHE A 135 7.81 4.41 -3.90
CA PHE A 135 8.68 4.73 -5.03
C PHE A 135 7.84 5.38 -6.14
N LEU A 136 8.39 6.38 -6.80
CA LEU A 136 7.80 7.08 -7.94
C LEU A 136 8.91 7.77 -8.73
N ASP A 137 8.68 8.00 -10.00
CA ASP A 137 9.52 8.85 -10.85
C ASP A 137 8.87 10.23 -10.88
N ALA A 138 9.42 11.19 -10.14
CA ALA A 138 8.76 12.49 -9.91
C ALA A 138 9.09 13.54 -10.96
N ASP A 139 10.21 13.38 -11.66
CA ASP A 139 10.70 14.34 -12.67
C ASP A 139 10.84 13.75 -14.08
N ASP A 140 10.30 12.52 -14.28
CA ASP A 140 10.25 11.79 -15.54
C ASP A 140 11.66 11.51 -16.12
N ASP A 141 12.68 11.33 -15.25
CA ASP A 141 14.03 11.00 -15.69
C ASP A 141 14.28 9.50 -15.87
N GLY A 142 13.35 8.67 -15.42
CA GLY A 142 13.37 7.22 -15.53
C GLY A 142 13.94 6.50 -14.31
N ASP A 143 14.40 7.22 -13.29
CA ASP A 143 14.88 6.66 -12.04
C ASP A 143 13.82 6.79 -10.95
N LEU A 144 13.69 5.78 -10.07
CA LEU A 144 12.70 5.81 -9.00
C LEU A 144 13.19 6.63 -7.82
N ASP A 145 12.50 7.72 -7.53
CA ASP A 145 12.59 8.50 -6.30
C ASP A 145 11.85 7.83 -5.15
N LEU A 146 12.05 8.30 -3.92
CA LEU A 146 11.44 7.72 -2.73
C LEU A 146 10.78 8.78 -1.85
N TYR A 147 9.46 8.69 -1.67
CA TYR A 147 8.73 9.40 -0.62
C TYR A 147 8.66 8.54 0.65
N VAL A 148 8.95 9.13 1.81
CA VAL A 148 8.89 8.47 3.12
C VAL A 148 8.00 9.24 4.07
N ALA A 149 6.91 8.62 4.50
CA ALA A 149 6.02 9.14 5.51
C ALA A 149 6.61 8.91 6.90
N ASN A 150 6.76 9.98 7.68
CA ASN A 150 7.15 9.91 9.08
C ASN A 150 5.91 9.98 9.97
N TYR A 151 5.85 9.10 10.98
CA TYR A 151 4.78 9.17 11.97
C TYR A 151 5.01 10.30 12.97
N GLY A 152 6.23 10.45 13.45
CA GLY A 152 6.52 11.51 14.41
C GLY A 152 7.84 11.33 15.14
N SER A 153 7.94 11.99 16.28
CA SER A 153 9.08 11.88 17.18
C SER A 153 8.62 11.43 18.56
N TRP A 154 9.11 10.27 18.97
CA TRP A 154 8.87 9.68 20.28
C TRP A 154 10.14 9.00 20.77
N SER A 155 10.46 9.12 22.06
CA SER A 155 11.67 8.55 22.64
C SER A 155 11.42 8.10 24.08
N TYR A 156 12.02 6.98 24.45
CA TYR A 156 12.01 6.48 25.82
C TYR A 156 13.25 6.99 26.60
N PRO A 157 13.12 7.41 27.86
CA PRO A 157 11.88 7.54 28.64
C PRO A 157 11.21 8.93 28.55
N GLN A 158 11.68 9.84 27.67
CA GLN A 158 11.31 11.25 27.66
C GLN A 158 9.83 11.46 27.32
N ASP A 159 9.33 10.71 26.35
CA ASP A 159 7.96 10.83 25.84
C ASP A 159 7.03 9.71 26.37
N ASP A 160 7.57 8.80 27.21
CA ASP A 160 6.77 7.74 27.83
C ASP A 160 5.92 8.28 28.97
N GLN A 161 4.65 8.44 28.74
CA GLN A 161 3.69 8.93 29.73
C GLN A 161 2.59 7.89 30.00
N PHE A 162 1.95 8.00 31.15
CA PHE A 162 0.84 7.14 31.51
C PHE A 162 -0.47 7.65 30.87
N CYS A 163 -1.01 6.89 29.96
CA CYS A 163 -2.37 7.04 29.43
C CYS A 163 -3.22 5.84 29.89
N GLY A 164 -4.44 6.09 30.37
CA GLY A 164 -5.31 5.02 30.89
C GLY A 164 -6.04 5.36 32.18
N ASP A 165 -6.52 4.33 32.88
CA ASP A 165 -7.22 4.43 34.16
C ASP A 165 -6.23 4.19 35.31
N ARG A 166 -5.89 5.27 36.06
CA ARG A 166 -4.94 5.20 37.19
C ARG A 166 -5.55 4.52 38.41
N GLU A 167 -6.88 4.50 38.57
CA GLU A 167 -7.52 3.87 39.73
C GLU A 167 -7.55 2.34 39.55
N ALA A 168 -7.75 1.90 38.32
CA ALA A 168 -7.74 0.49 37.95
C ALA A 168 -6.34 -0.06 37.61
N ASP A 169 -5.30 0.79 37.58
CA ASP A 169 -3.94 0.48 37.10
C ASP A 169 -3.93 -0.13 35.68
N LEU A 170 -4.78 0.40 34.80
CA LEU A 170 -4.87 -0.02 33.41
C LEU A 170 -4.22 1.02 32.50
N ARG A 171 -3.20 0.62 31.76
CA ARG A 171 -2.56 1.42 30.73
C ARG A 171 -3.20 1.15 29.36
N PHE A 172 -3.40 2.22 28.59
CA PHE A 172 -3.79 2.22 27.20
C PHE A 172 -2.73 2.94 26.37
N TYR A 173 -2.75 2.75 25.06
CA TYR A 173 -1.95 3.61 24.19
C TYR A 173 -2.46 5.05 24.27
N CYS A 174 -1.53 5.99 24.28
CA CYS A 174 -1.85 7.42 24.26
C CYS A 174 -2.50 7.81 22.93
N SER A 175 -3.10 8.99 22.90
CA SER A 175 -3.59 9.56 21.64
C SER A 175 -2.40 9.92 20.72
N PRO A 176 -2.52 9.76 19.40
CA PRO A 176 -1.55 10.29 18.43
C PRO A 176 -1.19 11.78 18.65
N ARG A 177 -2.13 12.58 19.14
CA ARG A 177 -1.92 14.01 19.46
C ARG A 177 -0.85 14.26 20.53
N GLU A 178 -0.44 13.24 21.28
CA GLU A 178 0.65 13.30 22.25
C GLU A 178 2.04 13.03 21.61
N VAL A 179 2.06 12.58 20.37
CA VAL A 179 3.28 12.38 19.60
C VAL A 179 3.54 13.64 18.78
N ARG A 180 4.75 14.16 18.83
CA ARG A 180 5.13 15.33 18.05
C ARG A 180 5.30 14.94 16.58
N THR A 181 4.56 15.57 15.67
CA THR A 181 4.73 15.42 14.22
C THR A 181 6.11 15.94 13.77
N VAL A 182 6.63 15.36 12.70
CA VAL A 182 7.89 15.76 12.05
C VAL A 182 7.68 15.81 10.53
N PRO A 183 8.54 16.51 9.77
CA PRO A 183 8.47 16.49 8.31
C PRO A 183 8.56 15.07 7.74
N HIS A 184 7.83 14.82 6.67
CA HIS A 184 8.05 13.68 5.80
C HIS A 184 9.28 13.94 4.94
N LEU A 185 9.84 12.89 4.34
CA LEU A 185 11.06 12.97 3.55
C LEU A 185 10.77 12.66 2.09
N PHE A 186 11.55 13.24 1.22
CA PHE A 186 11.60 12.88 -0.19
C PHE A 186 13.05 12.80 -0.63
N TYR A 187 13.41 11.66 -1.18
CA TYR A 187 14.75 11.39 -1.66
C TYR A 187 14.72 11.28 -3.19
N ARG A 188 15.39 12.23 -3.87
CA ARG A 188 15.63 12.12 -5.29
C ARG A 188 16.75 11.12 -5.54
N ASN A 189 16.52 10.20 -6.49
CA ASN A 189 17.54 9.31 -7.03
C ASN A 189 18.46 10.10 -7.95
N GLU A 190 19.78 9.98 -7.77
CA GLU A 190 20.76 10.68 -8.61
C GLU A 190 21.26 9.81 -9.79
N GLY A 191 20.65 8.62 -10.01
CA GLY A 191 21.02 7.70 -11.08
C GLY A 191 22.38 7.01 -10.93
N ASP A 192 23.05 7.20 -9.80
CA ASP A 192 24.37 6.60 -9.51
C ASP A 192 24.36 5.69 -8.27
N GLY A 193 23.14 5.34 -7.78
CA GLY A 193 22.91 4.53 -6.58
C GLY A 193 22.92 5.35 -5.30
N THR A 194 22.95 6.68 -5.37
CA THR A 194 22.83 7.59 -4.24
C THR A 194 21.54 8.40 -4.31
N PHE A 195 21.05 8.83 -3.14
CA PHE A 195 19.84 9.61 -3.00
C PHE A 195 20.09 10.91 -2.23
N THR A 196 19.38 11.97 -2.64
CA THR A 196 19.46 13.29 -1.99
C THR A 196 18.10 13.68 -1.39
N GLU A 197 18.06 13.95 -0.09
CA GLU A 197 16.84 14.46 0.55
C GLU A 197 16.54 15.88 0.07
N CYS A 198 15.35 16.13 -0.50
CA CYS A 198 14.98 17.40 -1.11
C CYS A 198 13.51 17.81 -0.91
N ALA A 199 12.76 17.20 0.03
CA ALA A 199 11.32 17.45 0.23
C ALA A 199 10.98 18.96 0.33
N ALA A 200 11.78 19.72 1.08
CA ALA A 200 11.55 21.16 1.25
C ALA A 200 11.79 21.96 -0.04
N GLU A 201 12.69 21.51 -0.90
CA GLU A 201 13.08 22.21 -2.13
C GLU A 201 12.04 22.03 -3.23
N ILE A 202 11.37 20.87 -3.26
CA ILE A 202 10.44 20.48 -4.32
C ILE A 202 8.95 20.70 -3.96
N GLY A 203 8.65 21.45 -2.87
CA GLY A 203 7.27 21.80 -2.52
C GLY A 203 6.55 20.81 -1.58
N LEU A 204 7.23 19.72 -1.14
CA LEU A 204 6.68 18.74 -0.18
C LEU A 204 6.94 19.12 1.29
N GLY A 205 7.72 20.17 1.54
CA GLY A 205 7.96 20.71 2.88
C GLY A 205 6.76 21.48 3.40
N ARG A 206 6.18 21.05 4.52
CA ARG A 206 5.04 21.73 5.16
C ARG A 206 5.46 22.52 6.39
N ASP A 207 4.70 23.57 6.72
CA ASP A 207 4.87 24.34 7.96
C ASP A 207 4.78 23.40 9.19
N PRO A 208 5.60 23.56 10.24
CA PRO A 208 5.56 22.73 11.43
C PRO A 208 4.18 22.59 12.11
N SER A 209 3.27 23.55 11.91
CA SER A 209 1.90 23.47 12.43
C SER A 209 0.95 22.65 11.56
N HIS A 210 1.38 22.23 10.36
CA HIS A 210 0.58 21.48 9.38
C HIS A 210 1.26 20.16 8.98
N GLN A 211 2.13 19.62 9.83
CA GLN A 211 2.70 18.28 9.67
C GLN A 211 1.65 17.22 10.03
N GLY A 212 1.84 15.99 9.54
CA GLY A 212 0.97 14.85 9.79
C GLY A 212 1.66 13.69 10.49
N HIS A 213 0.86 12.75 11.00
CA HIS A 213 1.32 11.43 11.45
C HIS A 213 1.11 10.46 10.29
N GLY A 214 2.03 10.46 9.32
CA GLY A 214 1.85 9.69 8.09
C GLY A 214 1.86 8.19 8.28
N PHE A 215 1.06 7.49 7.48
CA PHE A 215 1.02 6.03 7.40
C PHE A 215 1.03 5.55 5.94
N GLY A 216 -0.15 5.35 5.35
CA GLY A 216 -0.30 4.89 3.98
C GLY A 216 0.07 5.99 2.99
N VAL A 217 0.74 5.59 1.91
CA VAL A 217 1.11 6.48 0.80
C VAL A 217 0.69 5.81 -0.50
N VAL A 218 0.06 6.58 -1.39
CA VAL A 218 -0.18 6.16 -2.77
C VAL A 218 0.37 7.22 -3.72
N ALA A 219 1.11 6.75 -4.73
CA ALA A 219 1.62 7.54 -5.84
C ALA A 219 0.90 7.10 -7.13
N ALA A 220 0.08 7.99 -7.69
CA ALA A 220 -0.75 7.74 -8.87
C ALA A 220 -1.10 9.07 -9.56
N ASP A 221 -1.57 9.01 -10.81
CA ASP A 221 -2.17 10.16 -11.47
C ASP A 221 -3.58 10.40 -10.91
N LEU A 222 -3.70 11.33 -9.97
CA LEU A 222 -4.93 11.59 -9.22
C LEU A 222 -5.75 12.76 -9.82
N ASN A 223 -5.19 13.47 -10.80
CA ASN A 223 -5.82 14.62 -11.43
C ASN A 223 -6.08 14.45 -12.94
N ASP A 224 -5.70 13.29 -13.53
CA ASP A 224 -5.79 12.92 -14.95
C ASP A 224 -4.95 13.83 -15.88
N ASP A 225 -3.78 14.24 -15.42
CA ASP A 225 -2.85 15.03 -16.23
C ASP A 225 -1.65 14.24 -16.79
N GLY A 226 -1.53 12.98 -16.40
CA GLY A 226 -0.52 12.04 -16.86
C GLY A 226 0.74 11.99 -16.01
N ARG A 227 0.81 12.72 -14.90
CA ARG A 227 1.92 12.72 -13.96
C ARG A 227 1.53 12.06 -12.65
N ILE A 228 2.51 11.57 -11.93
CA ILE A 228 2.30 10.90 -10.64
C ILE A 228 2.19 11.94 -9.54
N ASP A 229 1.03 12.00 -8.90
CA ASP A 229 0.75 12.75 -7.69
C ASP A 229 0.99 11.89 -6.44
N LEU A 230 1.03 12.51 -5.26
CA LEU A 230 1.17 11.83 -3.98
C LEU A 230 -0.03 12.10 -3.08
N TYR A 231 -0.61 11.03 -2.51
CA TYR A 231 -1.58 11.14 -1.42
C TYR A 231 -1.08 10.37 -0.19
N VAL A 232 -1.22 11.00 1.00
CA VAL A 232 -0.72 10.47 2.27
C VAL A 232 -1.83 10.46 3.29
N ALA A 233 -2.15 9.28 3.80
CA ALA A 233 -3.06 9.12 4.93
C ALA A 233 -2.35 9.49 6.23
N ASN A 234 -2.97 10.36 7.04
CA ASN A 234 -2.41 10.86 8.29
C ASN A 234 -3.34 10.55 9.47
N ASP A 235 -2.77 10.02 10.55
CA ASP A 235 -3.49 9.69 11.77
C ASP A 235 -3.80 10.95 12.60
N MET A 236 -5.09 11.26 12.77
CA MET A 236 -5.62 12.44 13.49
C MET A 236 -5.11 13.80 12.98
N ASN A 237 -4.79 13.86 11.70
CA ASN A 237 -4.40 15.08 10.99
C ASN A 237 -5.04 15.08 9.58
N ALA A 238 -5.01 16.24 8.90
CA ALA A 238 -5.39 16.31 7.49
C ALA A 238 -4.57 15.31 6.66
N ASN A 239 -5.22 14.54 5.78
CA ASN A 239 -4.52 13.76 4.77
C ASN A 239 -3.92 14.70 3.72
N PHE A 240 -2.72 14.38 3.21
CA PHE A 240 -2.05 15.26 2.25
C PHE A 240 -2.32 14.84 0.81
N LEU A 241 -2.51 15.84 -0.05
CA LEU A 241 -2.48 15.68 -1.50
C LEU A 241 -1.45 16.65 -2.07
N PHE A 242 -0.47 16.12 -2.79
CA PHE A 242 0.53 16.87 -3.53
C PHE A 242 0.39 16.56 -5.01
N LEU A 243 0.13 17.58 -5.81
CA LEU A 243 0.02 17.45 -7.27
C LEU A 243 1.38 17.75 -7.92
N ASN A 244 1.81 16.88 -8.80
CA ASN A 244 3.07 17.00 -9.53
C ASN A 244 2.95 18.08 -10.63
N ASP A 245 3.82 19.09 -10.60
CA ASP A 245 3.82 20.19 -11.55
C ASP A 245 4.51 19.86 -12.88
N GLY A 246 5.20 18.68 -12.98
CA GLY A 246 5.87 18.20 -14.18
C GLY A 246 7.24 18.81 -14.43
N ASP A 247 7.84 19.42 -13.43
CA ASP A 247 9.19 19.96 -13.44
C ASP A 247 10.04 19.50 -12.25
N GLY A 248 9.63 18.36 -11.64
CA GLY A 248 10.24 17.80 -10.45
C GLY A 248 9.82 18.51 -9.16
N THR A 249 8.78 19.36 -9.19
CA THR A 249 8.20 20.02 -8.02
C THR A 249 6.73 19.66 -7.83
N PHE A 250 6.21 19.90 -6.62
CA PHE A 250 4.84 19.60 -6.25
C PHE A 250 4.11 20.82 -5.68
N THR A 251 2.83 20.93 -6.05
CA THR A 251 1.90 21.88 -5.44
C THR A 251 1.12 21.18 -4.31
N ASP A 252 1.17 21.72 -3.08
CA ASP A 252 0.32 21.27 -1.97
C ASP A 252 -1.15 21.64 -2.21
N ALA A 253 -1.96 20.64 -2.59
CA ALA A 253 -3.38 20.78 -2.85
C ALA A 253 -4.26 20.34 -1.66
N THR A 254 -3.67 19.97 -0.52
CA THR A 254 -4.32 19.38 0.65
C THR A 254 -5.63 20.06 1.02
N GLU A 255 -5.58 21.36 1.31
CA GLU A 255 -6.74 22.14 1.77
C GLU A 255 -7.79 22.40 0.67
N ALA A 256 -7.36 22.37 -0.59
CA ALA A 256 -8.23 22.69 -1.74
C ALA A 256 -8.88 21.44 -2.34
N SER A 257 -8.33 20.26 -2.09
CA SER A 257 -8.70 19.01 -2.79
C SER A 257 -10.07 18.47 -2.41
N GLY A 258 -10.51 18.66 -1.15
CA GLY A 258 -11.68 17.99 -0.59
C GLY A 258 -11.41 16.55 -0.11
N ALA A 259 -10.15 16.06 -0.15
CA ALA A 259 -9.75 14.74 0.32
C ALA A 259 -8.94 14.77 1.63
N ALA A 260 -8.81 15.94 2.26
CA ALA A 260 -8.02 16.09 3.49
C ALA A 260 -8.80 15.68 4.75
N TYR A 261 -10.14 15.78 4.72
CA TYR A 261 -11.05 15.70 5.87
C TYR A 261 -12.30 14.88 5.54
N ASP A 262 -13.09 14.52 6.57
CA ASP A 262 -14.43 13.96 6.37
C ASP A 262 -15.42 14.99 5.78
N ASP A 263 -16.66 14.57 5.50
CA ASP A 263 -17.73 15.42 4.94
C ASP A 263 -18.13 16.58 5.85
N MET A 264 -17.76 16.54 7.14
CA MET A 264 -18.01 17.59 8.14
C MET A 264 -16.80 18.52 8.34
N GLY A 265 -15.67 18.24 7.71
CA GLY A 265 -14.43 18.99 7.83
C GLY A 265 -13.60 18.65 9.08
N ASN A 266 -13.73 17.42 9.62
CA ASN A 266 -12.92 16.95 10.73
C ASN A 266 -11.72 16.14 10.23
N ASP A 267 -10.60 16.25 10.95
CA ASP A 267 -9.49 15.29 10.84
C ASP A 267 -9.99 13.88 11.16
N GLN A 268 -9.58 12.90 10.38
CA GLN A 268 -9.77 11.49 10.67
C GLN A 268 -8.44 10.82 11.00
N SER A 269 -8.51 9.59 11.52
CA SER A 269 -7.33 8.80 11.87
C SER A 269 -6.93 7.92 10.68
N GLY A 270 -6.43 8.57 9.61
CA GLY A 270 -6.06 7.90 8.37
C GLY A 270 -4.88 6.94 8.54
N MET A 271 -5.03 5.70 8.06
CA MET A 271 -4.01 4.65 8.17
C MET A 271 -3.63 4.05 6.81
N GLY A 272 -4.41 3.14 6.27
CA GLY A 272 -4.21 2.59 4.93
C GLY A 272 -4.84 3.46 3.85
N VAL A 273 -4.30 3.41 2.65
CA VAL A 273 -4.84 4.10 1.47
C VAL A 273 -4.69 3.28 0.21
N ASP A 274 -5.66 3.37 -0.68
CA ASP A 274 -5.54 2.89 -2.05
C ASP A 274 -6.31 3.80 -3.01
N ALA A 275 -6.00 3.71 -4.31
CA ALA A 275 -6.61 4.52 -5.36
C ALA A 275 -6.96 3.65 -6.57
N GLU A 276 -8.25 3.56 -6.93
CA GLU A 276 -8.74 2.80 -8.10
C GLU A 276 -10.05 3.38 -8.63
N ASP A 277 -10.28 3.23 -9.93
CA ASP A 277 -11.54 3.57 -10.59
C ASP A 277 -12.63 2.54 -10.18
N VAL A 278 -13.48 2.91 -9.22
CA VAL A 278 -14.50 2.02 -8.66
C VAL A 278 -15.88 2.19 -9.31
N ASP A 279 -16.10 3.27 -10.05
CA ASP A 279 -17.41 3.56 -10.70
C ASP A 279 -17.37 3.56 -12.22
N GLY A 280 -16.18 3.41 -12.82
CA GLY A 280 -15.97 3.24 -14.26
C GLY A 280 -15.96 4.55 -15.04
N ASP A 281 -15.73 5.68 -14.37
CA ASP A 281 -15.62 6.98 -15.03
C ASP A 281 -14.20 7.27 -15.55
N GLY A 282 -13.23 6.46 -15.13
CA GLY A 282 -11.83 6.48 -15.55
C GLY A 282 -10.92 7.30 -14.65
N LEU A 283 -11.44 7.86 -13.57
CA LEU A 283 -10.69 8.57 -12.55
C LEU A 283 -10.54 7.67 -11.30
N PRO A 284 -9.38 7.62 -10.65
CA PRO A 284 -9.24 6.79 -9.45
C PRO A 284 -9.85 7.48 -8.22
N GLU A 285 -10.75 6.80 -7.52
CA GLU A 285 -11.20 7.17 -6.19
C GLU A 285 -10.11 6.89 -5.16
N LEU A 286 -10.08 7.69 -4.08
CA LEU A 286 -9.22 7.45 -2.92
C LEU A 286 -10.01 6.72 -1.82
N PHE A 287 -9.48 5.63 -1.31
CA PHE A 287 -10.04 4.90 -0.18
C PHE A 287 -9.08 4.93 1.00
N VAL A 288 -9.52 5.45 2.15
CA VAL A 288 -8.71 5.63 3.37
C VAL A 288 -9.34 4.87 4.53
N THR A 289 -8.57 4.06 5.25
CA THR A 289 -9.03 3.39 6.47
C THR A 289 -8.82 4.27 7.69
N ASN A 290 -9.77 4.21 8.64
CA ASN A 290 -9.83 5.09 9.80
C ASN A 290 -10.05 4.33 11.11
N PHE A 291 -9.98 5.04 12.24
CA PHE A 291 -10.13 4.49 13.59
C PHE A 291 -11.61 4.24 13.95
N ALA A 292 -11.85 3.39 14.97
CA ALA A 292 -13.19 3.10 15.47
C ALA A 292 -13.94 4.38 15.89
N GLY A 293 -15.19 4.48 15.47
CA GLY A 293 -16.04 5.67 15.65
C GLY A 293 -16.04 6.59 14.43
N GLU A 294 -15.09 6.41 13.52
CA GLU A 294 -15.01 7.00 12.19
C GLU A 294 -15.35 5.94 11.15
N TYR A 295 -15.75 6.33 9.96
CA TYR A 295 -15.89 5.36 8.85
C TYR A 295 -14.63 5.36 7.97
N ASN A 296 -14.35 4.25 7.32
CA ASN A 296 -13.37 4.23 6.23
C ASN A 296 -13.89 5.07 5.08
N THR A 297 -13.11 6.03 4.61
CA THR A 297 -13.58 7.07 3.70
C THR A 297 -13.29 6.75 2.25
N LEU A 298 -14.30 6.87 1.40
CA LEU A 298 -14.16 6.84 -0.05
C LEU A 298 -14.39 8.25 -0.60
N TYR A 299 -13.33 8.87 -1.10
CA TYR A 299 -13.39 10.15 -1.78
C TYR A 299 -13.55 9.91 -3.28
N GLN A 300 -14.72 10.27 -3.82
CA GLN A 300 -14.96 10.24 -5.25
C GLN A 300 -14.12 11.32 -5.94
N ASN A 301 -13.41 10.92 -6.99
CA ASN A 301 -12.61 11.82 -7.80
C ASN A 301 -13.51 12.62 -8.77
N LEU A 302 -13.41 13.93 -8.75
CA LEU A 302 -14.16 14.84 -9.62
C LEU A 302 -13.29 15.41 -10.76
N GLY A 303 -12.06 14.87 -10.88
CA GLY A 303 -11.03 15.32 -11.81
C GLY A 303 -10.30 16.57 -11.35
N ARG A 304 -9.09 16.78 -11.91
CA ARG A 304 -8.23 17.94 -11.65
C ARG A 304 -7.80 18.10 -10.19
N GLY A 305 -7.66 16.98 -9.45
CA GLY A 305 -7.27 17.00 -8.05
C GLY A 305 -8.37 17.40 -7.07
N PHE A 306 -9.64 17.40 -7.49
CA PHE A 306 -10.79 17.64 -6.62
C PHE A 306 -11.52 16.34 -6.29
N PHE A 307 -11.85 16.18 -5.02
CA PHE A 307 -12.50 15.01 -4.47
C PHE A 307 -13.69 15.39 -3.59
N PHE A 308 -14.57 14.43 -3.37
CA PHE A 308 -15.71 14.61 -2.48
C PHE A 308 -16.01 13.30 -1.72
N ASP A 309 -16.17 13.39 -0.40
CA ASP A 309 -16.54 12.22 0.41
C ASP A 309 -17.93 11.70 0.03
N GLN A 310 -17.97 10.53 -0.58
CA GLN A 310 -19.19 9.84 -1.02
C GLN A 310 -19.39 8.51 -0.30
N THR A 311 -18.67 8.26 0.78
CA THR A 311 -18.68 7.01 1.53
C THR A 311 -20.09 6.47 1.82
N PRO A 312 -21.05 7.29 2.34
CA PRO A 312 -22.41 6.81 2.58
C PRO A 312 -23.15 6.39 1.31
N SER A 313 -22.93 7.12 0.22
CA SER A 313 -23.59 6.86 -1.07
C SER A 313 -23.12 5.55 -1.69
N PHE A 314 -21.83 5.23 -1.53
CA PHE A 314 -21.25 3.96 -1.97
C PHE A 314 -21.51 2.80 -1.00
N GLY A 315 -22.10 3.03 0.19
CA GLY A 315 -22.50 1.98 1.13
C GLY A 315 -21.41 1.45 2.05
N LEU A 316 -20.27 2.16 2.20
CA LEU A 316 -19.12 1.72 3.01
C LEU A 316 -19.17 2.22 4.47
N ALA A 317 -19.93 3.28 4.78
CA ALA A 317 -19.86 3.95 6.08
C ALA A 317 -20.30 3.06 7.26
N ALA A 318 -21.47 2.44 7.17
CA ALA A 318 -22.09 1.80 8.32
C ALA A 318 -21.32 0.58 8.86
N ASP A 319 -20.67 -0.16 7.96
CA ASP A 319 -20.01 -1.42 8.30
C ASP A 319 -18.63 -1.20 8.92
N SER A 320 -17.98 -0.06 8.65
CA SER A 320 -16.62 0.25 9.10
C SER A 320 -16.55 1.01 10.44
N VAL A 321 -17.57 1.83 10.78
CA VAL A 321 -17.58 2.65 12.00
C VAL A 321 -17.21 1.92 13.30
N PRO A 322 -17.61 0.63 13.53
CA PRO A 322 -17.28 -0.04 14.78
C PRO A 322 -15.80 -0.44 14.91
N TRP A 323 -15.02 -0.47 13.84
CA TRP A 323 -13.73 -1.15 13.74
C TRP A 323 -12.58 -0.19 13.47
N VAL A 324 -11.37 -0.60 13.87
CA VAL A 324 -10.13 0.09 13.55
C VAL A 324 -9.56 -0.50 12.26
N GLY A 325 -9.67 0.24 11.15
CA GLY A 325 -9.15 -0.17 9.84
C GLY A 325 -7.66 0.10 9.70
N TRP A 326 -6.90 -0.84 9.11
CA TRP A 326 -5.48 -0.74 8.86
C TRP A 326 -5.16 -0.92 7.37
N GLY A 327 -4.44 -1.98 7.01
CA GLY A 327 -4.15 -2.27 5.62
C GLY A 327 -5.41 -2.51 4.81
N CYS A 328 -5.42 -2.02 3.57
CA CYS A 328 -6.58 -2.09 2.67
C CYS A 328 -6.15 -2.31 1.23
N GLY A 329 -7.12 -2.53 0.36
CA GLY A 329 -6.96 -2.50 -1.08
C GLY A 329 -8.30 -2.38 -1.78
N LEU A 330 -8.28 -1.65 -2.89
CA LEU A 330 -9.31 -1.65 -3.91
C LEU A 330 -8.86 -2.61 -5.03
N VAL A 331 -9.30 -3.86 -4.97
CA VAL A 331 -8.79 -4.96 -5.79
C VAL A 331 -9.92 -5.80 -6.37
N ASP A 332 -9.78 -6.25 -7.60
CA ASP A 332 -10.77 -7.10 -8.29
C ASP A 332 -10.57 -8.57 -7.87
N LEU A 333 -11.27 -8.99 -6.81
CA LEU A 333 -11.10 -10.33 -6.24
C LEU A 333 -11.90 -11.42 -6.96
N ASP A 334 -12.89 -11.05 -7.76
CA ASP A 334 -13.70 -12.02 -8.48
C ASP A 334 -13.52 -11.95 -10.01
N ASN A 335 -12.54 -11.17 -10.49
CA ASN A 335 -12.21 -10.96 -11.89
C ASN A 335 -13.38 -10.43 -12.74
N ASP A 336 -14.34 -9.71 -12.13
CA ASP A 336 -15.49 -9.14 -12.87
C ASP A 336 -15.16 -7.78 -13.52
N GLY A 337 -13.94 -7.28 -13.26
CA GLY A 337 -13.39 -6.02 -13.78
C GLY A 337 -13.73 -4.80 -12.91
N TRP A 338 -14.33 -4.98 -11.73
CA TRP A 338 -14.64 -3.92 -10.78
C TRP A 338 -13.88 -4.14 -9.47
N PRO A 339 -13.16 -3.13 -8.97
CA PRO A 339 -12.45 -3.26 -7.70
C PRO A 339 -13.40 -3.46 -6.52
N ASP A 340 -13.16 -4.50 -5.71
CA ASP A 340 -13.74 -4.73 -4.40
C ASP A 340 -12.92 -3.99 -3.33
N ALA A 341 -13.48 -3.78 -2.13
CA ALA A 341 -12.76 -3.16 -1.03
C ALA A 341 -12.49 -4.16 0.09
N PHE A 342 -11.22 -4.41 0.39
CA PHE A 342 -10.77 -5.20 1.54
C PHE A 342 -10.14 -4.32 2.61
N VAL A 343 -10.43 -4.61 3.89
CA VAL A 343 -9.80 -3.94 5.05
C VAL A 343 -9.46 -4.97 6.13
N SER A 344 -8.22 -4.96 6.60
CA SER A 344 -7.83 -5.66 7.81
C SER A 344 -8.11 -4.78 9.02
N ASN A 345 -8.74 -5.35 10.06
CA ASN A 345 -9.09 -4.63 11.28
C ASN A 345 -8.41 -5.23 12.51
N GLY A 346 -8.30 -4.41 13.57
CA GLY A 346 -7.79 -4.84 14.87
C GLY A 346 -7.49 -3.66 15.78
N HIS A 347 -8.09 -3.62 16.97
CA HIS A 347 -7.90 -2.52 17.91
C HIS A 347 -6.46 -2.44 18.44
N VAL A 348 -5.99 -1.25 18.77
CA VAL A 348 -4.63 -1.04 19.33
C VAL A 348 -4.49 -1.61 20.73
N ASP A 349 -5.48 -1.41 21.58
CA ASP A 349 -5.49 -1.86 22.98
C ASP A 349 -6.10 -3.26 23.13
N ASP A 350 -5.45 -4.11 23.91
CA ASP A 350 -5.90 -5.47 24.24
C ASP A 350 -6.71 -5.54 25.54
N ASN A 351 -6.82 -4.44 26.28
CA ASN A 351 -7.38 -4.39 27.62
C ASN A 351 -8.32 -3.19 27.87
N ARG A 352 -8.68 -2.43 26.83
CA ARG A 352 -9.59 -1.27 26.96
C ARG A 352 -11.02 -1.75 27.17
N PRO A 353 -11.70 -1.35 28.25
CA PRO A 353 -13.09 -1.71 28.47
C PRO A 353 -14.01 -1.22 27.34
N GLY A 354 -14.80 -2.14 26.78
CA GLY A 354 -15.76 -1.84 25.72
C GLY A 354 -15.20 -1.90 24.30
N SER A 355 -13.91 -2.26 24.12
CA SER A 355 -13.31 -2.54 22.82
C SER A 355 -12.87 -4.00 22.74
N GLU A 356 -13.06 -4.61 21.57
CA GLU A 356 -12.52 -5.93 21.24
C GLU A 356 -11.16 -5.72 20.60
N HIS A 357 -10.10 -6.42 21.05
CA HIS A 357 -8.77 -6.30 20.47
C HIS A 357 -8.69 -6.91 19.08
N ALA A 358 -9.24 -8.13 18.95
CA ALA A 358 -9.39 -8.78 17.66
C ALA A 358 -10.72 -8.37 17.02
N GLU A 359 -10.68 -7.93 15.76
CA GLU A 359 -11.82 -7.39 15.02
C GLU A 359 -12.04 -8.13 13.71
N PRO A 360 -13.27 -8.21 13.17
CA PRO A 360 -13.52 -8.89 11.92
C PRO A 360 -12.92 -8.09 10.74
N PRO A 361 -12.26 -8.77 9.78
CA PRO A 361 -11.89 -8.11 8.53
C PRO A 361 -13.14 -7.77 7.72
N LEU A 362 -13.08 -6.73 6.91
CA LEU A 362 -14.17 -6.33 6.03
C LEU A 362 -13.81 -6.63 4.57
N LEU A 363 -14.75 -7.22 3.85
CA LEU A 363 -14.73 -7.34 2.40
C LEU A 363 -16.04 -6.84 1.84
N HIS A 364 -15.98 -5.87 0.95
CA HIS A 364 -17.15 -5.33 0.28
C HIS A 364 -17.05 -5.59 -1.21
N HIS A 365 -18.01 -6.31 -1.76
CA HIS A 365 -18.14 -6.46 -3.21
C HIS A 365 -18.68 -5.18 -3.84
N ASN A 366 -18.05 -4.78 -4.92
CA ASN A 366 -18.50 -3.70 -5.77
C ASN A 366 -19.58 -4.23 -6.73
N VAL A 367 -20.83 -3.85 -6.50
CA VAL A 367 -21.98 -4.36 -7.24
C VAL A 367 -22.77 -3.21 -7.89
N PRO A 368 -23.51 -3.47 -8.99
CA PRO A 368 -24.38 -2.45 -9.56
C PRO A 368 -25.50 -2.06 -8.58
N VAL A 369 -25.91 -0.80 -8.62
CA VAL A 369 -27.02 -0.30 -7.76
C VAL A 369 -28.32 -1.02 -8.08
N ASP A 370 -28.57 -1.27 -9.38
CA ASP A 370 -29.71 -2.04 -9.91
C ASP A 370 -29.32 -2.73 -11.23
N ASP A 371 -30.26 -3.47 -11.85
CA ASP A 371 -30.03 -4.24 -13.08
C ASP A 371 -30.12 -3.39 -14.38
N SER A 372 -30.18 -2.06 -14.28
CA SER A 372 -30.29 -1.18 -15.45
C SER A 372 -28.94 -1.08 -16.19
N PRO A 373 -28.92 -1.04 -17.52
CA PRO A 373 -27.69 -0.76 -18.26
C PRO A 373 -27.10 0.61 -17.84
N GLY A 374 -25.84 0.63 -17.43
CA GLY A 374 -25.16 1.83 -16.95
C GLY A 374 -25.57 2.25 -15.52
N ALA A 375 -26.13 1.33 -14.73
CA ALA A 375 -26.37 1.56 -13.32
C ALA A 375 -25.07 1.97 -12.60
N GLY A 376 -25.15 2.94 -11.70
CA GLY A 376 -24.03 3.29 -10.83
C GLY A 376 -23.60 2.11 -9.96
N ARG A 377 -22.48 2.26 -9.27
CA ARG A 377 -21.88 1.21 -8.44
C ARG A 377 -22.07 1.48 -6.95
N ARG A 378 -22.02 0.43 -6.14
CA ARG A 378 -22.00 0.50 -4.67
C ARG A 378 -21.31 -0.73 -4.09
N PHE A 379 -20.85 -0.62 -2.89
CA PHE A 379 -20.26 -1.72 -2.14
C PHE A 379 -21.29 -2.43 -1.26
N ARG A 380 -21.14 -3.74 -1.14
CA ARG A 380 -21.96 -4.60 -0.28
C ARG A 380 -21.05 -5.51 0.54
N LEU A 381 -21.22 -5.48 1.86
CA LEU A 381 -20.47 -6.33 2.78
C LEU A 381 -20.67 -7.83 2.48
N ALA A 382 -19.57 -8.55 2.27
CA ALA A 382 -19.52 -9.95 1.83
C ALA A 382 -18.81 -10.90 2.82
N THR A 383 -18.53 -10.45 4.04
CA THR A 383 -17.71 -11.18 5.02
C THR A 383 -18.23 -12.56 5.42
N ARG A 384 -19.50 -12.88 5.19
CA ARG A 384 -20.10 -14.16 5.60
C ARG A 384 -19.98 -15.27 4.55
N ASP A 385 -19.73 -14.91 3.30
CA ASP A 385 -19.84 -15.81 2.17
C ASP A 385 -18.47 -16.14 1.52
N VAL A 386 -17.38 -15.61 2.08
CA VAL A 386 -16.04 -15.61 1.44
C VAL A 386 -14.98 -16.44 2.19
N GLY A 387 -15.38 -17.29 3.10
CA GLY A 387 -14.47 -18.24 3.76
C GLY A 387 -14.29 -18.04 5.27
N PRO A 388 -13.62 -19.01 5.93
CA PRO A 388 -13.57 -19.07 7.40
C PRO A 388 -12.77 -17.94 8.04
N TYR A 389 -11.80 -17.35 7.35
CA TYR A 389 -11.04 -16.21 7.84
C TYR A 389 -11.96 -15.04 8.16
N PHE A 390 -12.89 -14.73 7.28
CA PHE A 390 -13.84 -13.62 7.44
C PHE A 390 -14.91 -13.86 8.53
N ALA A 391 -15.03 -15.09 9.01
CA ALA A 391 -15.97 -15.44 10.09
C ALA A 391 -15.36 -15.27 11.49
N SER A 392 -14.07 -14.94 11.59
CA SER A 392 -13.34 -14.82 12.85
C SER A 392 -12.70 -13.45 13.00
N PRO A 393 -12.63 -12.90 14.22
CA PRO A 393 -11.91 -11.66 14.48
C PRO A 393 -10.39 -11.90 14.52
N HIS A 394 -9.60 -10.91 14.10
CA HIS A 394 -8.15 -10.91 14.03
C HIS A 394 -7.57 -9.60 14.54
N VAL A 395 -6.27 -9.56 14.79
CA VAL A 395 -5.54 -8.31 15.06
C VAL A 395 -4.73 -7.97 13.80
N GLY A 396 -5.46 -7.61 12.74
CA GLY A 396 -4.87 -7.34 11.45
C GLY A 396 -4.09 -6.03 11.42
N ARG A 397 -3.07 -5.95 10.53
CA ARG A 397 -2.26 -4.76 10.26
C ARG A 397 -2.00 -4.65 8.77
N GLY A 398 -0.75 -4.71 8.34
CA GLY A 398 -0.39 -4.61 6.93
C GLY A 398 -1.02 -5.70 6.07
N VAL A 399 -1.35 -5.33 4.84
CA VAL A 399 -1.97 -6.22 3.85
C VAL A 399 -1.26 -6.05 2.52
N ALA A 400 -0.96 -7.17 1.87
CA ALA A 400 -0.53 -7.20 0.49
C ALA A 400 -1.40 -8.13 -0.35
N PHE A 401 -1.51 -7.82 -1.63
CA PHE A 401 -2.24 -8.62 -2.62
C PHE A 401 -1.27 -9.09 -3.70
N GLY A 402 -1.51 -10.29 -4.22
CA GLY A 402 -0.75 -10.88 -5.31
C GLY A 402 -1.30 -12.23 -5.70
N ASP A 403 -0.93 -12.70 -6.87
CA ASP A 403 -1.27 -14.04 -7.35
C ASP A 403 -0.12 -15.00 -6.97
N LEU A 404 -0.31 -15.74 -5.88
CA LEU A 404 0.72 -16.57 -5.24
C LEU A 404 0.78 -18.00 -5.80
N ASP A 405 -0.28 -18.46 -6.46
CA ASP A 405 -0.35 -19.80 -7.04
C ASP A 405 -0.51 -19.83 -8.57
N ASP A 406 -0.36 -18.64 -9.20
CA ASP A 406 -0.41 -18.40 -10.64
C ASP A 406 -1.72 -18.84 -11.32
N ASP A 407 -2.84 -18.78 -10.59
CA ASP A 407 -4.16 -19.13 -11.12
C ASP A 407 -4.93 -17.95 -11.73
N GLY A 408 -4.40 -16.72 -11.57
CA GLY A 408 -4.96 -15.49 -12.11
C GLY A 408 -6.01 -14.83 -11.22
N ALA A 409 -6.19 -15.32 -9.99
CA ALA A 409 -6.97 -14.66 -8.98
C ALA A 409 -6.05 -13.98 -7.95
N LEU A 410 -6.41 -12.78 -7.50
CA LEU A 410 -5.64 -12.11 -6.44
C LEU A 410 -5.86 -12.79 -5.10
N ASP A 411 -4.76 -13.16 -4.45
CA ASP A 411 -4.70 -13.66 -3.09
C ASP A 411 -4.46 -12.53 -2.10
N ILE A 412 -4.73 -12.79 -0.82
CA ILE A 412 -4.58 -11.79 0.24
C ILE A 412 -3.59 -12.29 1.29
N VAL A 413 -2.59 -11.47 1.62
CA VAL A 413 -1.65 -11.73 2.71
C VAL A 413 -1.83 -10.68 3.79
N VAL A 414 -2.13 -11.11 5.03
CA VAL A 414 -2.32 -10.19 6.16
C VAL A 414 -1.28 -10.46 7.23
N ASN A 415 -0.53 -9.44 7.62
CA ASN A 415 0.36 -9.49 8.77
C ASN A 415 -0.46 -9.16 10.04
N HIS A 416 -0.52 -10.09 10.98
CA HIS A 416 -1.24 -9.90 12.24
C HIS A 416 -0.29 -9.46 13.34
N LYS A 417 -0.71 -8.48 14.13
CA LYS A 417 0.05 -8.06 15.32
C LYS A 417 0.11 -9.19 16.34
N ASP A 418 1.32 -9.56 16.77
CA ASP A 418 1.60 -10.60 17.78
C ASP A 418 0.96 -11.96 17.46
N GLY A 419 0.85 -12.28 16.18
CA GLY A 419 0.27 -13.52 15.69
C GLY A 419 0.91 -14.03 14.39
N PRO A 420 0.53 -15.23 13.96
CA PRO A 420 0.92 -15.73 12.64
C PRO A 420 0.19 -14.96 11.55
N PRO A 421 0.80 -14.76 10.37
CA PRO A 421 0.13 -14.13 9.25
C PRO A 421 -0.99 -15.01 8.70
N ALA A 422 -1.91 -14.40 7.96
CA ALA A 422 -2.84 -15.13 7.12
C ALA A 422 -2.39 -15.04 5.66
N ILE A 423 -2.38 -16.16 4.97
CA ILE A 423 -2.21 -16.28 3.52
C ILE A 423 -3.51 -16.89 3.00
N LEU A 424 -4.28 -16.11 2.28
CA LEU A 424 -5.63 -16.46 1.84
C LEU A 424 -5.60 -16.67 0.32
N LEU A 425 -5.48 -17.93 -0.10
CA LEU A 425 -5.56 -18.27 -1.51
C LEU A 425 -7.02 -18.14 -1.98
N ASN A 426 -7.21 -17.38 -3.04
CA ASN A 426 -8.53 -17.06 -3.57
C ASN A 426 -9.04 -18.20 -4.45
N GLN A 427 -9.90 -19.03 -3.90
CA GLN A 427 -10.53 -20.16 -4.58
C GLN A 427 -12.03 -19.91 -4.83
N THR A 428 -12.43 -18.66 -4.95
CA THR A 428 -13.85 -18.32 -5.16
C THR A 428 -14.30 -18.77 -6.56
N PRO A 429 -15.53 -19.31 -6.69
CA PRO A 429 -16.04 -19.74 -7.99
C PRO A 429 -16.13 -18.61 -9.02
N ALA A 430 -16.38 -17.37 -8.57
CA ALA A 430 -16.47 -16.22 -9.45
C ALA A 430 -15.10 -15.91 -10.08
N ALA A 431 -14.02 -15.83 -9.30
CA ALA A 431 -12.68 -15.59 -9.81
C ALA A 431 -12.26 -16.64 -10.86
N SER A 432 -12.56 -17.92 -10.62
CA SER A 432 -12.23 -19.00 -11.57
C SER A 432 -13.12 -19.08 -12.82
N GLN A 433 -14.30 -18.46 -12.82
CA GLN A 433 -15.23 -18.46 -13.95
C GLN A 433 -15.09 -17.24 -14.85
N ASN A 434 -14.70 -16.10 -14.29
CA ASN A 434 -14.43 -14.88 -15.03
C ASN A 434 -13.09 -14.96 -15.77
N GLY A 435 -12.99 -14.19 -16.85
CA GLY A 435 -11.73 -14.04 -17.58
C GLY A 435 -10.79 -13.07 -16.88
N TRP A 436 -9.51 -13.20 -17.15
CA TRP A 436 -8.48 -12.29 -16.66
C TRP A 436 -7.30 -12.24 -17.61
N ILE A 437 -6.52 -11.19 -17.55
CA ILE A 437 -5.17 -11.09 -18.09
C ILE A 437 -4.23 -10.57 -17.01
N ARG A 438 -2.96 -11.00 -17.04
CA ARG A 438 -1.91 -10.50 -16.16
C ARG A 438 -0.86 -9.78 -17.01
N LEU A 439 -0.53 -8.56 -16.62
CA LEU A 439 0.45 -7.71 -17.31
C LEU A 439 1.64 -7.48 -16.40
N ALA A 440 2.83 -7.85 -16.86
CA ALA A 440 4.11 -7.43 -16.29
C ALA A 440 4.62 -6.28 -17.16
N LEU A 441 4.70 -5.08 -16.62
CA LEU A 441 5.17 -3.91 -17.34
C LEU A 441 6.68 -3.76 -17.16
N VAL A 442 7.40 -3.50 -18.25
CA VAL A 442 8.85 -3.32 -18.26
C VAL A 442 9.20 -2.03 -18.98
N GLY A 443 9.56 -1.00 -18.23
CA GLY A 443 10.06 0.26 -18.76
C GLY A 443 11.44 0.11 -19.41
N THR A 444 11.70 0.93 -20.39
CA THR A 444 13.01 1.03 -21.09
C THR A 444 13.52 2.47 -21.18
N ARG A 445 12.59 3.42 -21.05
CA ARG A 445 12.82 4.87 -21.00
C ARG A 445 12.16 5.48 -19.77
N SER A 446 11.04 4.93 -19.37
CA SER A 446 10.43 5.12 -18.07
C SER A 446 11.16 4.23 -17.06
N ASN A 447 10.94 4.46 -15.76
CA ASN A 447 11.42 3.55 -14.72
C ASN A 447 11.04 2.09 -15.06
N ARG A 448 11.91 1.16 -14.72
CA ARG A 448 11.78 -0.23 -15.15
C ARG A 448 10.51 -0.91 -14.63
N ASP A 449 10.07 -0.54 -13.45
CA ASP A 449 8.82 -1.06 -12.83
C ASP A 449 7.55 -0.55 -13.55
N GLY A 450 7.66 0.40 -14.46
CA GLY A 450 6.54 1.03 -15.15
C GLY A 450 5.60 1.79 -14.21
N ILE A 451 6.07 2.22 -13.03
CA ILE A 451 5.27 3.03 -12.10
C ILE A 451 4.87 4.34 -12.81
N GLY A 452 3.57 4.66 -12.79
CA GLY A 452 2.98 5.76 -13.54
C GLY A 452 2.36 5.35 -14.87
N ALA A 453 2.60 4.14 -15.36
CA ALA A 453 1.95 3.65 -16.58
C ALA A 453 0.43 3.49 -16.37
N ARG A 454 -0.33 3.96 -17.38
CA ARG A 454 -1.79 3.85 -17.42
C ARG A 454 -2.19 2.78 -18.42
N VAL A 455 -3.02 1.84 -17.98
CA VAL A 455 -3.48 0.69 -18.75
C VAL A 455 -4.97 0.80 -19.02
N GLU A 456 -5.37 0.71 -20.28
CA GLU A 456 -6.77 0.60 -20.68
C GLU A 456 -6.98 -0.74 -21.39
N VAL A 457 -7.94 -1.53 -20.89
CA VAL A 457 -8.31 -2.84 -21.42
C VAL A 457 -9.74 -2.79 -21.93
N GLU A 458 -9.94 -3.05 -23.23
CA GLU A 458 -11.26 -3.22 -23.81
C GLU A 458 -11.66 -4.70 -23.74
N ALA A 459 -12.74 -5.02 -23.03
CA ALA A 459 -13.27 -6.37 -22.92
C ALA A 459 -14.78 -6.39 -22.77
N GLY A 460 -15.48 -7.22 -23.57
CA GLY A 460 -16.93 -7.37 -23.50
C GLY A 460 -17.71 -6.07 -23.68
N GLY A 461 -17.17 -5.13 -24.45
CA GLY A 461 -17.78 -3.81 -24.71
C GLY A 461 -17.59 -2.80 -23.56
N ARG A 462 -16.67 -3.05 -22.62
CA ARG A 462 -16.26 -2.14 -21.54
C ARG A 462 -14.81 -1.74 -21.72
N ALA A 463 -14.48 -0.49 -21.35
CA ALA A 463 -13.11 -0.05 -21.07
C ALA A 463 -12.85 -0.16 -19.56
N ILE A 464 -11.79 -0.87 -19.19
CA ILE A 464 -11.33 -1.05 -17.81
C ILE A 464 -10.01 -0.32 -17.69
N ARG A 465 -9.91 0.64 -16.78
CA ARG A 465 -8.71 1.46 -16.59
C ARG A 465 -8.03 1.09 -15.29
N ARG A 466 -6.70 1.04 -15.34
CA ARG A 466 -5.82 0.75 -14.20
C ARG A 466 -4.57 1.60 -14.31
N GLN A 467 -3.94 1.84 -13.17
CA GLN A 467 -2.63 2.49 -13.11
C GLN A 467 -1.62 1.59 -12.42
N ARG A 468 -0.37 1.58 -12.89
CA ARG A 468 0.74 1.00 -12.14
C ARG A 468 1.18 2.01 -11.08
N LYS A 469 0.70 1.82 -9.87
CA LYS A 469 0.90 2.73 -8.73
C LYS A 469 2.22 2.47 -8.02
N GLY A 470 2.80 3.51 -7.43
CA GLY A 470 3.81 3.39 -6.40
C GLY A 470 3.17 3.51 -5.02
N GLY A 471 3.49 2.60 -4.10
CA GLY A 471 2.89 2.58 -2.76
C GLY A 471 1.39 2.29 -2.78
N THR A 472 0.88 1.61 -1.78
CA THR A 472 -0.55 1.33 -1.57
C THR A 472 -0.73 0.72 -0.18
N SER A 473 -1.99 0.55 0.27
CA SER A 473 -2.32 -0.09 1.54
C SER A 473 -1.71 0.64 2.74
N MET A 474 -1.20 -0.11 3.69
CA MET A 474 -0.50 0.39 4.86
C MET A 474 0.75 -0.43 5.09
N LEU A 475 1.91 0.23 5.11
CA LEU A 475 3.20 -0.39 5.46
C LEU A 475 3.63 -1.56 4.56
N SER A 476 2.95 -1.79 3.43
CA SER A 476 3.02 -3.03 2.65
C SER A 476 3.25 -2.75 1.17
N ALA A 477 3.75 -3.74 0.43
CA ALA A 477 3.92 -3.69 -1.01
C ALA A 477 3.20 -4.87 -1.69
N HIS A 478 2.49 -4.59 -2.78
CA HIS A 478 1.74 -5.57 -3.56
C HIS A 478 2.57 -6.21 -4.67
N ASP A 479 2.05 -7.31 -5.24
CA ASP A 479 2.57 -7.88 -6.50
C ASP A 479 2.67 -6.77 -7.57
N PRO A 480 3.83 -6.58 -8.19
CA PRO A 480 4.01 -5.57 -9.22
C PRO A 480 3.25 -5.88 -10.51
N ARG A 481 2.84 -7.12 -10.71
CA ARG A 481 2.07 -7.54 -11.88
C ARG A 481 0.62 -7.11 -11.75
N MET A 482 0.06 -6.56 -12.81
CA MET A 482 -1.32 -6.07 -12.84
C MET A 482 -2.25 -7.17 -13.33
N ILE A 483 -3.18 -7.64 -12.50
CA ILE A 483 -4.27 -8.51 -12.92
C ILE A 483 -5.48 -7.65 -13.26
N VAL A 484 -6.02 -7.85 -14.46
CA VAL A 484 -7.22 -7.17 -14.93
C VAL A 484 -8.30 -8.21 -15.23
N GLY A 485 -9.35 -8.20 -14.42
CA GLY A 485 -10.52 -9.04 -14.62
C GLY A 485 -11.31 -8.59 -15.84
N LEU A 486 -11.74 -9.55 -16.67
CA LEU A 486 -12.47 -9.33 -17.91
C LEU A 486 -13.97 -9.69 -17.79
N GLY A 487 -14.39 -10.14 -16.59
CA GLY A 487 -15.73 -10.69 -16.39
C GLY A 487 -15.98 -11.90 -17.30
N PRO A 488 -17.15 -11.99 -17.96
CA PRO A 488 -17.47 -13.13 -18.81
C PRO A 488 -16.72 -13.15 -20.16
N ALA A 489 -15.95 -12.12 -20.51
CA ALA A 489 -15.20 -12.06 -21.75
C ALA A 489 -14.08 -13.11 -21.79
N ARG A 490 -13.78 -13.64 -22.97
CA ARG A 490 -12.76 -14.67 -23.18
C ARG A 490 -11.48 -14.13 -23.84
N GLU A 491 -11.47 -12.85 -24.11
CA GLU A 491 -10.31 -12.11 -24.61
C GLU A 491 -10.45 -10.63 -24.24
N ALA A 492 -9.34 -9.94 -24.10
CA ALA A 492 -9.29 -8.50 -24.20
C ALA A 492 -9.17 -8.13 -25.68
N GLU A 493 -10.14 -7.36 -26.19
CA GLU A 493 -10.22 -6.92 -27.57
C GLU A 493 -9.05 -6.01 -27.91
N ALA A 494 -8.68 -5.14 -26.96
CA ALA A 494 -7.50 -4.28 -27.01
C ALA A 494 -6.91 -4.07 -25.60
N VAL A 495 -5.60 -3.90 -25.53
CA VAL A 495 -4.86 -3.45 -24.34
C VAL A 495 -3.96 -2.31 -24.77
N VAL A 496 -4.13 -1.14 -24.17
CA VAL A 496 -3.32 0.05 -24.43
C VAL A 496 -2.56 0.42 -23.16
N VAL A 497 -1.23 0.45 -23.23
CA VAL A 497 -0.37 0.93 -22.15
C VAL A 497 0.22 2.27 -22.56
N ARG A 498 -0.05 3.29 -21.75
CA ARG A 498 0.56 4.62 -21.87
C ARG A 498 1.63 4.77 -20.82
N TRP A 499 2.87 4.84 -21.27
CA TRP A 499 4.04 4.93 -20.41
C TRP A 499 4.29 6.38 -19.94
N PRO A 500 4.95 6.59 -18.79
CA PRO A 500 5.35 7.93 -18.34
C PRO A 500 6.16 8.70 -19.38
N SER A 501 7.05 8.04 -20.12
CA SER A 501 7.83 8.64 -21.22
C SER A 501 6.99 9.19 -22.38
N GLY A 502 5.65 8.97 -22.37
CA GLY A 502 4.76 9.26 -23.48
C GLY A 502 4.69 8.18 -24.57
N ALA A 503 5.48 7.11 -24.45
CA ALA A 503 5.37 5.96 -25.36
C ALA A 503 4.01 5.25 -25.19
N VAL A 504 3.59 4.51 -26.22
CA VAL A 504 2.34 3.73 -26.20
C VAL A 504 2.62 2.33 -26.74
N SER A 505 2.20 1.31 -25.98
CA SER A 505 2.14 -0.08 -26.41
C SER A 505 0.70 -0.49 -26.64
N GLU A 506 0.43 -1.18 -27.76
CA GLU A 506 -0.92 -1.67 -28.11
C GLU A 506 -0.87 -3.17 -28.39
N LEU A 507 -1.79 -3.92 -27.74
CA LEU A 507 -2.01 -5.34 -27.99
C LEU A 507 -3.47 -5.53 -28.40
N VAL A 508 -3.74 -6.48 -29.27
CA VAL A 508 -5.10 -6.78 -29.74
C VAL A 508 -5.38 -8.28 -29.66
N GLY A 509 -6.61 -8.63 -29.29
CA GLY A 509 -7.08 -10.02 -29.24
C GLY A 509 -6.28 -10.86 -28.23
N VAL A 510 -6.08 -10.35 -27.00
CA VAL A 510 -5.36 -11.03 -25.92
C VAL A 510 -6.27 -12.07 -25.27
N PRO A 511 -5.98 -13.37 -25.36
CA PRO A 511 -6.82 -14.39 -24.75
C PRO A 511 -6.88 -14.27 -23.22
N SER A 512 -8.05 -14.52 -22.65
CA SER A 512 -8.20 -14.69 -21.19
C SER A 512 -7.29 -15.82 -20.68
N GLY A 513 -6.74 -15.65 -19.48
CA GLY A 513 -5.80 -16.58 -18.87
C GLY A 513 -4.36 -16.38 -19.36
N SER A 514 -4.06 -15.25 -20.00
CA SER A 514 -2.70 -14.93 -20.48
C SER A 514 -1.92 -14.10 -19.45
N THR A 515 -0.66 -14.46 -19.27
CA THR A 515 0.36 -13.59 -18.65
C THR A 515 1.21 -12.99 -19.77
N ILE A 516 1.36 -11.67 -19.78
CA ILE A 516 2.02 -10.94 -20.86
C ILE A 516 3.03 -9.98 -20.25
N GLU A 517 4.28 -10.09 -20.69
CA GLU A 517 5.28 -9.06 -20.48
C GLU A 517 5.06 -7.97 -21.54
N VAL A 518 4.80 -6.75 -21.11
CA VAL A 518 4.66 -5.60 -22.01
C VAL A 518 5.87 -4.72 -21.85
N ILE A 519 6.73 -4.75 -22.85
CA ILE A 519 7.95 -3.94 -22.88
C ILE A 519 7.64 -2.59 -23.51
N GLU A 520 8.09 -1.52 -22.89
CA GLU A 520 8.00 -0.18 -23.44
C GLU A 520 8.75 -0.09 -24.77
N PRO A 521 8.17 0.51 -25.83
CA PRO A 521 8.86 0.65 -27.11
C PRO A 521 10.11 1.52 -26.98
N GLU A 522 11.24 1.06 -27.55
CA GLU A 522 12.40 1.92 -27.74
C GLU A 522 11.97 3.12 -28.60
N GLY A 523 12.30 4.35 -28.18
CA GLY A 523 11.95 5.55 -28.93
C GLY A 523 12.60 5.52 -30.31
N ASP A 524 11.94 6.11 -31.30
CA ASP A 524 12.58 6.33 -32.62
C ASP A 524 13.79 7.25 -32.41
N PRO A 525 15.04 6.77 -32.62
CA PRO A 525 16.24 7.58 -32.44
C PRO A 525 16.30 8.81 -33.36
N ASP A 526 15.35 8.92 -34.31
CA ASP A 526 15.27 9.99 -35.30
C ASP A 526 14.00 10.89 -35.12
N ALA A 527 13.24 10.75 -34.02
CA ALA A 527 12.01 11.51 -33.77
C ALA A 527 12.25 12.89 -33.13
#